data_4ef563e9870a5aaac0a4b034efc5b3d5
#
_entry.id   4ef563e9870a5aaac0a4b034efc5b3d5
#
_cell.length_a   1.000
_cell.length_b   1.000
_cell.length_c   1.000
_cell.angle_alpha   90.00
_cell.angle_beta   90.00
_cell.angle_gamma   90.00
#
_symmetry.space_group_name_H-M   'P 1'
#
loop_
_entity.id
_entity.type
_entity.pdbx_description
1 polymer ?
#
loop_
_entity_poly.entity_id
_entity_poly.type
_entity_poly.pdbx_seq_one_letter_code
_entity_poly.pdbx_strand_id
1 'polypeptide(L)'
;MPGPFPPLWVDHVSIAVPEIAPALAFLRRYLPVHMNVETRPGYDGQFLWTDFFVGDWKFELIESARPGSFVERFLGRRGAGFHHLSIDVPGGTLDPYTALLEGHGLRLVDRGDYGEGNVTTFISPRTSPGVLVQFWQIPGFRGGRPPTVPADPVAERDGVRFRVDHVAVAVRSIDDAIGWFRRAFPIETPYPVRRGWDGTHDLLTFWLGDFKMELVAPISADGPIGKFVERRGEGFHHIAIDVDRLAPLVARLEADGVRVVGKADPKPGYRTAFIHPGDTFGILLQFWEEPDFGGPRRR
;
A
#
# COMPACT_ATOMS: atom_id res chain seq x y z
N MET A 1 -3.06 -16.76 -25.96
CA MET A 1 -2.96 -15.33 -26.39
C MET A 1 -2.67 -14.52 -25.13
N PRO A 2 -1.76 -13.53 -25.16
CA PRO A 2 -1.61 -12.64 -24.03
C PRO A 2 -2.97 -12.02 -23.72
N GLY A 3 -3.30 -11.87 -22.44
CA GLY A 3 -4.54 -11.25 -21.98
C GLY A 3 -4.64 -9.78 -22.42
N PRO A 4 -5.77 -9.10 -22.18
CA PRO A 4 -5.98 -7.71 -22.59
C PRO A 4 -5.11 -6.70 -21.82
N PHE A 5 -4.41 -7.14 -20.76
CA PHE A 5 -3.59 -6.29 -19.92
C PHE A 5 -2.12 -6.29 -20.33
N PRO A 6 -1.42 -5.13 -20.29
CA PRO A 6 0.03 -5.11 -20.46
C PRO A 6 0.73 -5.81 -19.27
N PRO A 7 2.01 -6.17 -19.40
CA PRO A 7 2.80 -6.52 -18.24
C PRO A 7 2.81 -5.36 -17.22
N LEU A 8 2.50 -5.66 -15.97
CA LEU A 8 2.38 -4.68 -14.89
C LEU A 8 3.39 -5.01 -13.78
N TRP A 9 3.88 -3.97 -13.11
CA TRP A 9 4.65 -4.10 -11.88
C TRP A 9 4.13 -3.08 -10.87
N VAL A 10 3.73 -3.53 -9.66
CA VAL A 10 3.43 -2.60 -8.57
C VAL A 10 4.75 -2.07 -8.04
N ASP A 11 5.02 -0.80 -8.31
CA ASP A 11 6.29 -0.19 -7.96
C ASP A 11 6.32 0.23 -6.49
N HIS A 12 5.33 1.01 -6.04
CA HIS A 12 5.31 1.48 -4.65
C HIS A 12 3.91 1.83 -4.12
N VAL A 13 3.85 1.92 -2.80
CA VAL A 13 2.75 2.55 -2.06
C VAL A 13 3.21 3.93 -1.61
N SER A 14 2.48 4.98 -2.01
CA SER A 14 2.79 6.35 -1.65
C SER A 14 1.98 6.81 -0.43
N ILE A 15 2.65 7.55 0.45
CA ILE A 15 2.13 8.07 1.71
C ILE A 15 2.37 9.57 1.75
N ALA A 16 1.30 10.35 1.88
CA ALA A 16 1.39 11.78 2.08
C ALA A 16 1.61 12.11 3.55
N VAL A 17 2.66 12.87 3.83
CA VAL A 17 3.05 13.28 5.18
C VAL A 17 3.20 14.80 5.26
N PRO A 18 3.00 15.42 6.44
CA PRO A 18 3.28 16.85 6.62
C PRO A 18 4.73 17.21 6.33
N GLU A 19 5.66 16.37 6.81
CA GLU A 19 7.11 16.51 6.61
C GLU A 19 7.75 15.13 6.47
N ILE A 20 8.59 14.95 5.46
CA ILE A 20 9.29 13.67 5.18
C ILE A 20 10.29 13.35 6.28
N ALA A 21 11.08 14.32 6.73
CA ALA A 21 12.20 14.05 7.63
C ALA A 21 11.75 13.41 8.96
N PRO A 22 10.76 13.91 9.72
CA PRO A 22 10.30 13.25 10.93
C PRO A 22 9.61 11.91 10.66
N ALA A 23 8.88 11.77 9.53
CA ALA A 23 8.24 10.52 9.16
C ALA A 23 9.29 9.44 8.87
N LEU A 24 10.30 9.75 8.09
CA LEU A 24 11.40 8.84 7.78
C LEU A 24 12.22 8.49 9.03
N ALA A 25 12.46 9.45 9.94
CA ALA A 25 13.15 9.20 11.20
C ALA A 25 12.38 8.20 12.08
N PHE A 26 11.05 8.35 12.17
CA PHE A 26 10.18 7.40 12.88
C PHE A 26 10.26 6.00 12.24
N LEU A 27 10.09 5.90 10.93
CA LEU A 27 10.13 4.61 10.24
C LEU A 27 11.50 3.92 10.42
N ARG A 28 12.60 4.65 10.24
CA ARG A 28 13.96 4.16 10.47
C ARG A 28 14.24 3.70 11.89
N ARG A 29 13.52 4.25 12.88
CA ARG A 29 13.68 3.84 14.28
C ARG A 29 13.13 2.43 14.53
N TYR A 30 12.05 2.03 13.86
CA TYR A 30 11.34 0.79 14.16
C TYR A 30 11.34 -0.24 13.05
N LEU A 31 11.57 0.17 11.81
CA LEU A 31 11.58 -0.70 10.63
C LEU A 31 12.97 -0.75 9.98
N PRO A 32 13.32 -1.87 9.31
CA PRO A 32 14.57 -2.00 8.57
C PRO A 32 14.49 -1.25 7.23
N VAL A 33 14.45 0.08 7.29
CA VAL A 33 14.36 0.96 6.12
C VAL A 33 15.68 0.98 5.37
N HIS A 34 15.64 0.64 4.08
CA HIS A 34 16.74 0.77 3.12
C HIS A 34 16.39 1.86 2.11
N MET A 35 17.15 2.96 2.11
CA MET A 35 16.91 4.07 1.18
C MET A 35 17.23 3.68 -0.25
N ASN A 36 16.33 4.02 -1.17
CA ASN A 36 16.54 3.91 -2.61
C ASN A 36 16.82 5.28 -3.22
N VAL A 37 15.99 6.28 -2.88
CA VAL A 37 16.17 7.66 -3.34
C VAL A 37 16.06 8.62 -2.16
N GLU A 38 17.07 9.49 -2.01
CA GLU A 38 17.02 10.57 -1.03
C GLU A 38 15.99 11.65 -1.43
N THR A 39 15.55 12.45 -0.43
CA THR A 39 14.52 13.47 -0.64
C THR A 39 14.92 14.46 -1.73
N ARG A 40 14.04 14.64 -2.71
CA ARG A 40 14.22 15.53 -3.84
C ARG A 40 12.89 16.08 -4.38
N PRO A 41 12.91 17.17 -5.18
CA PRO A 41 11.70 17.69 -5.81
C PRO A 41 11.08 16.70 -6.81
N GLY A 42 9.75 16.68 -6.85
CA GLY A 42 8.99 16.04 -7.92
C GLY A 42 9.09 16.83 -9.24
N TYR A 43 8.70 16.21 -10.33
CA TYR A 43 8.87 16.73 -11.70
C TYR A 43 8.21 18.09 -11.94
N ASP A 44 7.11 18.37 -11.27
CA ASP A 44 6.35 19.62 -11.42
C ASP A 44 6.63 20.66 -10.31
N GLY A 45 7.55 20.35 -9.40
CA GLY A 45 7.92 21.19 -8.26
C GLY A 45 6.80 21.44 -7.25
N GLN A 46 5.71 20.66 -7.29
CA GLN A 46 4.63 20.78 -6.31
C GLN A 46 4.89 20.03 -5.01
N PHE A 47 5.75 19.03 -5.04
CA PHE A 47 6.01 18.14 -3.91
C PHE A 47 7.49 17.77 -3.82
N LEU A 48 7.92 17.39 -2.63
CA LEU A 48 9.14 16.64 -2.40
C LEU A 48 8.77 15.16 -2.20
N TRP A 49 9.68 14.28 -2.55
CA TRP A 49 9.50 12.86 -2.38
C TRP A 49 10.79 12.14 -2.03
N THR A 50 10.66 11.02 -1.39
CA THR A 50 11.71 10.04 -1.11
C THR A 50 11.13 8.66 -1.21
N ASP A 51 11.92 7.66 -1.62
CA ASP A 51 11.50 6.28 -1.57
C ASP A 51 12.52 5.40 -0.86
N PHE A 52 12.01 4.29 -0.31
CA PHE A 52 12.78 3.32 0.44
C PHE A 52 12.14 1.94 0.36
N PHE A 53 12.95 0.93 0.69
CA PHE A 53 12.48 -0.44 0.82
C PHE A 53 12.36 -0.87 2.28
N VAL A 54 11.38 -1.74 2.55
CA VAL A 54 11.33 -2.64 3.70
C VAL A 54 11.24 -4.05 3.14
N GLY A 55 12.32 -4.82 3.25
CA GLY A 55 12.49 -6.04 2.46
C GLY A 55 12.44 -5.73 0.97
N ASP A 56 11.55 -6.36 0.23
CA ASP A 56 11.37 -6.18 -1.21
C ASP A 56 10.20 -5.24 -1.59
N TRP A 57 9.56 -4.59 -0.60
CA TRP A 57 8.47 -3.64 -0.84
C TRP A 57 8.97 -2.21 -0.83
N LYS A 58 8.62 -1.46 -1.87
CA LYS A 58 8.96 -0.04 -1.99
C LYS A 58 7.82 0.84 -1.48
N PHE A 59 8.20 1.81 -0.67
CA PHE A 59 7.33 2.88 -0.16
C PHE A 59 7.85 4.23 -0.58
N GLU A 60 6.95 5.14 -0.86
CA GLU A 60 7.24 6.54 -1.14
C GLU A 60 6.62 7.41 -0.05
N LEU A 61 7.37 8.42 0.42
CA LEU A 61 6.82 9.54 1.18
C LEU A 61 6.77 10.76 0.29
N ILE A 62 5.65 11.49 0.34
CA ILE A 62 5.48 12.76 -0.34
C ILE A 62 5.08 13.85 0.65
N GLU A 63 5.68 15.05 0.51
CA GLU A 63 5.28 16.26 1.24
C GLU A 63 5.07 17.44 0.28
N SER A 64 4.32 18.45 0.73
CA SER A 64 4.08 19.64 -0.07
C SER A 64 5.35 20.49 -0.20
N ALA A 65 5.75 20.82 -1.43
CA ALA A 65 6.86 21.74 -1.68
C ALA A 65 6.43 23.21 -1.78
N ARG A 66 5.12 23.49 -1.88
CA ARG A 66 4.60 24.86 -2.00
C ARG A 66 3.12 24.96 -1.62
N PRO A 67 2.68 26.15 -1.20
CA PRO A 67 1.25 26.39 -0.96
C PRO A 67 0.38 26.08 -2.17
N GLY A 68 -0.79 25.49 -1.94
CA GLY A 68 -1.75 25.12 -2.98
C GLY A 68 -1.36 23.87 -3.79
N SER A 69 -0.34 23.12 -3.37
CA SER A 69 0.01 21.84 -4.01
C SER A 69 -1.11 20.80 -3.86
N PHE A 70 -1.07 19.75 -4.70
CA PHE A 70 -2.03 18.65 -4.56
C PHE A 70 -1.84 17.90 -3.22
N VAL A 71 -0.60 17.80 -2.72
CA VAL A 71 -0.29 17.16 -1.43
C VAL A 71 -0.89 17.97 -0.28
N GLU A 72 -0.73 19.30 -0.27
CA GLU A 72 -1.33 20.15 0.74
C GLU A 72 -2.86 20.03 0.76
N ARG A 73 -3.49 20.05 -0.43
CA ARG A 73 -4.94 19.84 -0.55
C ARG A 73 -5.39 18.47 -0.06
N PHE A 74 -4.59 17.43 -0.30
CA PHE A 74 -4.86 16.09 0.22
C PHE A 74 -4.77 16.07 1.75
N LEU A 75 -3.67 16.56 2.32
CA LEU A 75 -3.45 16.65 3.77
C LEU A 75 -4.55 17.45 4.47
N GLY A 76 -4.98 18.56 3.89
CA GLY A 76 -6.06 19.38 4.45
C GLY A 76 -7.44 18.70 4.45
N ARG A 77 -7.69 17.76 3.53
CA ARG A 77 -8.98 17.04 3.43
C ARG A 77 -9.01 15.71 4.14
N ARG A 78 -7.89 14.97 4.11
CA ARG A 78 -7.79 13.57 4.56
C ARG A 78 -6.88 13.38 5.75
N GLY A 79 -6.02 14.38 6.05
CA GLY A 79 -4.89 14.23 6.95
C GLY A 79 -3.74 13.45 6.29
N ALA A 80 -2.69 13.19 7.06
CA ALA A 80 -1.61 12.31 6.64
C ALA A 80 -2.11 10.88 6.44
N GLY A 81 -1.49 10.14 5.51
CA GLY A 81 -1.87 8.76 5.24
C GLY A 81 -1.61 8.32 3.81
N PHE A 82 -2.16 7.18 3.45
CA PHE A 82 -2.06 6.61 2.11
C PHE A 82 -2.54 7.58 1.03
N HIS A 83 -1.71 7.77 0.01
CA HIS A 83 -2.04 8.63 -1.13
C HIS A 83 -2.39 7.81 -2.38
N HIS A 84 -1.48 6.97 -2.86
CA HIS A 84 -1.74 6.17 -4.06
C HIS A 84 -0.95 4.85 -4.09
N LEU A 85 -1.37 3.97 -4.99
CA LEU A 85 -0.62 2.80 -5.44
C LEU A 85 -0.04 3.11 -6.82
N SER A 86 1.26 2.97 -7.00
CA SER A 86 1.93 3.18 -8.28
C SER A 86 2.22 1.87 -9.01
N ILE A 87 1.88 1.85 -10.30
CA ILE A 87 2.05 0.69 -11.18
C ILE A 87 2.81 1.10 -12.42
N ASP A 88 3.94 0.43 -12.66
CA ASP A 88 4.74 0.59 -13.85
C ASP A 88 4.15 -0.18 -15.03
N VAL A 89 4.13 0.45 -16.20
CA VAL A 89 3.75 -0.14 -17.48
C VAL A 89 4.84 0.10 -18.53
N PRO A 90 5.01 -0.83 -19.50
CA PRO A 90 5.99 -0.68 -20.57
C PRO A 90 5.73 0.52 -21.47
N GLY A 91 6.79 1.04 -22.09
CA GLY A 91 6.70 2.10 -23.09
C GLY A 91 5.74 1.76 -24.22
N GLY A 92 4.85 2.70 -24.57
CA GLY A 92 3.84 2.56 -25.62
C GLY A 92 2.62 1.72 -25.27
N THR A 93 2.48 1.25 -24.03
CA THR A 93 1.34 0.44 -23.60
C THR A 93 0.27 1.21 -22.84
N LEU A 94 0.57 2.41 -22.36
CA LEU A 94 -0.34 3.18 -21.50
C LEU A 94 -1.62 3.59 -22.24
N ASP A 95 -1.49 4.13 -23.47
CA ASP A 95 -2.67 4.61 -24.21
C ASP A 95 -3.67 3.51 -24.54
N PRO A 96 -3.29 2.36 -25.13
CA PRO A 96 -4.22 1.26 -25.32
C PRO A 96 -4.77 0.70 -23.99
N TYR A 97 -3.99 0.73 -22.92
CA TYR A 97 -4.45 0.27 -21.61
C TYR A 97 -5.47 1.24 -21.01
N THR A 98 -5.21 2.54 -21.05
CA THR A 98 -6.19 3.54 -20.55
C THR A 98 -7.50 3.50 -21.33
N ALA A 99 -7.46 3.31 -22.65
CA ALA A 99 -8.65 3.11 -23.48
C ALA A 99 -9.46 1.87 -23.05
N LEU A 100 -8.79 0.77 -22.72
CA LEU A 100 -9.43 -0.43 -22.16
C LEU A 100 -10.11 -0.12 -20.83
N LEU A 101 -9.43 0.57 -19.93
CA LEU A 101 -9.96 0.94 -18.61
C LEU A 101 -11.18 1.87 -18.72
N GLU A 102 -11.14 2.85 -19.61
CA GLU A 102 -12.27 3.74 -19.89
C GLU A 102 -13.46 2.97 -20.47
N GLY A 103 -13.18 2.00 -21.36
CA GLY A 103 -14.19 1.07 -21.87
C GLY A 103 -14.86 0.22 -20.78
N HIS A 104 -14.17 0.00 -19.65
CA HIS A 104 -14.70 -0.66 -18.44
C HIS A 104 -15.37 0.33 -17.46
N GLY A 105 -15.51 1.61 -17.83
CA GLY A 105 -16.16 2.64 -17.02
C GLY A 105 -15.25 3.25 -15.93
N LEU A 106 -13.94 3.04 -15.99
CA LEU A 106 -12.99 3.65 -15.07
C LEU A 106 -12.62 5.06 -15.56
N ARG A 107 -12.59 6.02 -14.67
CA ARG A 107 -12.24 7.40 -15.00
C ARG A 107 -10.75 7.65 -14.78
N LEU A 108 -10.03 8.03 -15.86
CA LEU A 108 -8.64 8.47 -15.81
C LEU A 108 -8.58 9.98 -15.54
N VAL A 109 -7.57 10.41 -14.79
CA VAL A 109 -7.34 11.82 -14.41
C VAL A 109 -5.83 12.12 -14.36
N ASP A 110 -5.50 13.42 -14.41
CA ASP A 110 -4.16 13.93 -14.11
C ASP A 110 -3.06 13.28 -14.97
N ARG A 111 -3.26 13.31 -16.30
CA ARG A 111 -2.23 12.86 -17.25
C ARG A 111 -1.07 13.85 -17.29
N GLY A 112 0.14 13.35 -17.05
CA GLY A 112 1.39 14.09 -17.16
C GLY A 112 2.32 13.47 -18.20
N ASP A 113 2.97 14.30 -19.03
CA ASP A 113 4.05 13.90 -19.92
C ASP A 113 5.33 14.56 -19.45
N TYR A 114 6.33 13.75 -19.12
CA TYR A 114 7.61 14.20 -18.58
C TYR A 114 8.77 14.04 -19.58
N GLY A 115 8.43 13.84 -20.83
CA GLY A 115 9.39 13.67 -21.93
C GLY A 115 9.98 12.27 -22.03
N GLU A 116 10.66 12.02 -23.15
CA GLU A 116 11.34 10.75 -23.43
C GLU A 116 10.41 9.51 -23.31
N GLY A 117 9.08 9.69 -23.45
CA GLY A 117 8.10 8.65 -23.33
C GLY A 117 7.71 8.28 -21.88
N ASN A 118 8.16 9.05 -20.90
CA ASN A 118 7.71 8.94 -19.51
C ASN A 118 6.36 9.63 -19.34
N VAL A 119 5.31 8.86 -19.14
CA VAL A 119 3.94 9.37 -19.02
C VAL A 119 3.28 8.78 -17.81
N THR A 120 2.51 9.60 -17.09
CA THR A 120 1.71 9.15 -15.96
C THR A 120 0.24 9.51 -16.12
N THR A 121 -0.62 8.72 -15.51
CA THR A 121 -2.06 9.02 -15.33
C THR A 121 -2.59 8.25 -14.13
N PHE A 122 -3.79 8.60 -13.66
CA PHE A 122 -4.36 7.97 -12.47
C PHE A 122 -5.77 7.47 -12.74
N ILE A 123 -6.14 6.32 -12.14
CA ILE A 123 -7.55 5.97 -11.97
C ILE A 123 -8.10 6.80 -10.80
N SER A 124 -9.18 7.55 -11.06
CA SER A 124 -9.82 8.37 -10.03
C SER A 124 -10.38 7.51 -8.90
N PRO A 125 -10.14 7.88 -7.61
CA PRO A 125 -10.73 7.17 -6.47
C PRO A 125 -12.26 7.22 -6.43
N ARG A 126 -12.90 8.04 -7.28
CA ARG A 126 -14.37 8.09 -7.41
C ARG A 126 -14.93 6.93 -8.22
N THR A 127 -14.12 6.27 -9.01
CA THR A 127 -14.50 5.11 -9.83
C THR A 127 -13.74 3.84 -9.43
N SER A 128 -13.11 3.85 -8.26
CA SER A 128 -12.43 2.73 -7.64
C SER A 128 -12.99 2.48 -6.23
N PRO A 129 -12.62 1.42 -5.54
CA PRO A 129 -12.88 1.20 -4.11
C PRO A 129 -12.10 2.19 -3.21
N GLY A 130 -12.15 3.50 -3.52
CA GLY A 130 -11.50 4.57 -2.76
C GLY A 130 -9.97 4.64 -2.91
N VAL A 131 -9.37 3.87 -3.82
CA VAL A 131 -7.93 3.80 -4.04
C VAL A 131 -7.55 4.67 -5.25
N LEU A 132 -6.64 5.62 -5.06
CA LEU A 132 -5.99 6.32 -6.17
C LEU A 132 -4.90 5.40 -6.73
N VAL A 133 -5.00 5.03 -8.00
CA VAL A 133 -4.00 4.19 -8.67
C VAL A 133 -3.30 5.01 -9.73
N GLN A 134 -1.98 5.13 -9.60
CA GLN A 134 -1.10 5.75 -10.58
C GLN A 134 -0.62 4.70 -11.58
N PHE A 135 -0.60 5.03 -12.85
CA PHE A 135 0.19 4.34 -13.85
C PHE A 135 1.38 5.19 -14.23
N TRP A 136 2.54 4.56 -14.29
CA TRP A 136 3.76 5.18 -14.76
C TRP A 136 4.28 4.39 -15.97
N GLN A 137 4.22 5.01 -17.14
CA GLN A 137 4.83 4.43 -18.34
C GLN A 137 6.32 4.70 -18.34
N ILE A 138 7.11 3.63 -18.36
CA ILE A 138 8.58 3.69 -18.38
C ILE A 138 9.10 3.06 -19.67
N PRO A 139 9.76 3.82 -20.57
CA PRO A 139 10.18 3.34 -21.87
C PRO A 139 11.11 2.12 -21.86
N GLY A 140 11.98 2.02 -20.86
CA GLY A 140 12.90 0.89 -20.67
C GLY A 140 12.31 -0.32 -19.98
N PHE A 141 11.15 -0.19 -19.34
CA PHE A 141 10.49 -1.29 -18.64
C PHE A 141 9.89 -2.29 -19.64
N ARG A 142 9.99 -3.59 -19.35
CA ARG A 142 9.48 -4.69 -20.19
C ARG A 142 8.52 -5.62 -19.45
N GLY A 143 8.18 -5.27 -18.20
CA GLY A 143 7.41 -6.12 -17.28
C GLY A 143 8.32 -6.94 -16.36
N GLY A 144 7.70 -7.47 -15.31
CA GLY A 144 8.37 -8.25 -14.28
C GLY A 144 9.12 -7.42 -13.24
N ARG A 145 9.77 -8.10 -12.31
CA ARG A 145 10.48 -7.48 -11.18
C ARG A 145 11.68 -6.67 -11.64
N PRO A 146 11.78 -5.37 -11.34
CA PRO A 146 12.95 -4.57 -11.64
C PRO A 146 14.20 -5.05 -10.87
N PRO A 147 15.40 -5.01 -11.48
CA PRO A 147 16.64 -5.46 -10.82
C PRO A 147 17.05 -4.59 -9.62
N THR A 148 16.49 -3.40 -9.49
CA THR A 148 16.70 -2.48 -8.35
C THR A 148 15.95 -2.90 -7.09
N VAL A 149 14.94 -3.78 -7.20
CA VAL A 149 14.18 -4.27 -6.06
C VAL A 149 15.01 -5.33 -5.31
N PRO A 150 15.22 -5.19 -3.98
CA PRO A 150 15.98 -6.16 -3.20
C PRO A 150 15.45 -7.58 -3.37
N ALA A 151 16.33 -8.56 -3.61
CA ALA A 151 15.93 -9.93 -3.86
C ALA A 151 15.36 -10.62 -2.61
N ASP A 152 15.86 -10.25 -1.43
CA ASP A 152 15.39 -10.80 -0.15
C ASP A 152 14.15 -10.03 0.35
N PRO A 153 13.01 -10.70 0.51
CA PRO A 153 11.81 -10.08 1.08
C PRO A 153 11.93 -9.84 2.60
N VAL A 154 12.91 -10.44 3.26
CA VAL A 154 13.15 -10.32 4.70
C VAL A 154 14.26 -9.31 4.96
N ALA A 155 14.00 -8.38 5.84
CA ALA A 155 15.01 -7.45 6.35
C ALA A 155 15.03 -7.51 7.89
N GLU A 156 16.13 -7.10 8.51
CA GLU A 156 16.31 -7.18 9.96
C GLU A 156 16.57 -5.81 10.56
N ARG A 157 16.02 -5.60 11.76
CA ARG A 157 16.35 -4.46 12.63
C ARG A 157 16.30 -4.87 14.08
N ASP A 158 17.38 -4.55 14.81
CA ASP A 158 17.51 -4.77 16.26
C ASP A 158 17.15 -6.21 16.68
N GLY A 159 17.57 -7.17 15.86
CA GLY A 159 17.37 -8.60 16.09
C GLY A 159 15.93 -9.08 15.83
N VAL A 160 15.06 -8.28 15.26
CA VAL A 160 13.74 -8.67 14.76
C VAL A 160 13.78 -8.70 13.24
N ARG A 161 13.29 -9.78 12.63
CA ARG A 161 13.14 -9.90 11.18
C ARG A 161 11.74 -9.44 10.77
N PHE A 162 11.68 -8.75 9.65
CA PHE A 162 10.47 -8.15 9.08
C PHE A 162 10.28 -8.60 7.65
N ARG A 163 9.03 -8.83 7.27
CA ARG A 163 8.60 -9.03 5.89
C ARG A 163 7.27 -8.34 5.67
N VAL A 164 7.18 -7.41 4.74
CA VAL A 164 5.90 -6.82 4.38
C VAL A 164 5.04 -7.89 3.72
N ASP A 165 3.84 -8.13 4.24
CA ASP A 165 2.95 -9.17 3.75
C ASP A 165 1.93 -8.64 2.77
N HIS A 166 1.15 -7.61 3.15
CA HIS A 166 0.12 -7.04 2.27
C HIS A 166 -0.24 -5.60 2.62
N VAL A 167 -0.95 -4.97 1.68
CA VAL A 167 -1.70 -3.74 1.90
C VAL A 167 -3.18 -4.06 1.86
N ALA A 168 -3.92 -3.59 2.87
CA ALA A 168 -5.36 -3.80 2.95
C ALA A 168 -6.14 -2.59 2.48
N VAL A 169 -7.27 -2.86 1.83
CA VAL A 169 -8.28 -1.88 1.41
C VAL A 169 -9.60 -2.20 2.11
N ALA A 170 -10.13 -1.25 2.87
CA ALA A 170 -11.44 -1.36 3.47
C ALA A 170 -12.51 -1.00 2.44
N VAL A 171 -13.48 -1.88 2.28
CA VAL A 171 -14.55 -1.78 1.28
C VAL A 171 -15.91 -2.06 1.89
N ARG A 172 -16.98 -1.63 1.23
CA ARG A 172 -18.36 -1.93 1.65
C ARG A 172 -18.77 -3.36 1.26
N SER A 173 -18.31 -3.80 0.09
CA SER A 173 -18.61 -5.10 -0.51
C SER A 173 -17.35 -5.68 -1.13
N ILE A 174 -16.96 -6.89 -0.71
CA ILE A 174 -15.84 -7.62 -1.31
C ILE A 174 -16.16 -7.96 -2.75
N ASP A 175 -17.38 -8.39 -3.07
CA ASP A 175 -17.77 -8.81 -4.41
C ASP A 175 -17.69 -7.65 -5.41
N ASP A 176 -18.17 -6.47 -5.03
CA ASP A 176 -18.09 -5.28 -5.89
C ASP A 176 -16.64 -4.83 -6.10
N ALA A 177 -15.87 -4.81 -5.01
CA ALA A 177 -14.47 -4.38 -5.05
C ALA A 177 -13.61 -5.36 -5.88
N ILE A 178 -13.71 -6.68 -5.66
CA ILE A 178 -12.94 -7.66 -6.43
C ILE A 178 -13.36 -7.68 -7.90
N GLY A 179 -14.65 -7.46 -8.17
CA GLY A 179 -15.17 -7.26 -9.52
C GLY A 179 -14.54 -6.05 -10.22
N TRP A 180 -14.35 -4.96 -9.47
CA TRP A 180 -13.64 -3.78 -9.97
C TRP A 180 -12.16 -4.09 -10.25
N PHE A 181 -11.43 -4.74 -9.32
CA PHE A 181 -10.03 -5.11 -9.53
C PHE A 181 -9.85 -6.03 -10.75
N ARG A 182 -10.76 -6.99 -10.99
CA ARG A 182 -10.72 -7.87 -12.17
C ARG A 182 -10.93 -7.12 -13.49
N ARG A 183 -11.70 -6.05 -13.50
CA ARG A 183 -11.85 -5.20 -14.69
C ARG A 183 -10.63 -4.31 -14.94
N ALA A 184 -9.93 -3.95 -13.89
CA ALA A 184 -8.78 -3.05 -13.97
C ALA A 184 -7.44 -3.79 -14.16
N PHE A 185 -7.27 -5.01 -13.61
CA PHE A 185 -5.98 -5.69 -13.49
C PHE A 185 -6.06 -7.20 -13.67
N PRO A 186 -4.95 -7.83 -14.12
CA PRO A 186 -4.80 -9.29 -14.15
C PRO A 186 -4.51 -9.82 -12.73
N ILE A 187 -5.54 -9.94 -11.90
CA ILE A 187 -5.38 -10.38 -10.52
C ILE A 187 -5.60 -11.89 -10.35
N GLU A 188 -4.97 -12.46 -9.32
CA GLU A 188 -5.17 -13.82 -8.88
C GLU A 188 -5.88 -13.86 -7.52
N THR A 189 -6.93 -14.66 -7.39
CA THR A 189 -7.71 -14.85 -6.15
C THR A 189 -7.68 -16.32 -5.73
N PRO A 190 -6.56 -16.85 -5.19
CA PRO A 190 -6.40 -18.27 -4.92
C PRO A 190 -7.21 -18.76 -3.72
N TYR A 191 -7.72 -17.86 -2.89
CA TYR A 191 -8.48 -18.18 -1.70
C TYR A 191 -9.90 -17.63 -1.76
N PRO A 192 -10.88 -18.31 -1.14
CA PRO A 192 -12.23 -17.77 -0.97
C PRO A 192 -12.25 -16.65 0.07
N VAL A 193 -13.36 -15.91 0.11
CA VAL A 193 -13.67 -14.98 1.21
C VAL A 193 -13.65 -15.76 2.54
N ARG A 194 -13.01 -15.16 3.54
CA ARG A 194 -12.90 -15.73 4.89
C ARG A 194 -13.37 -14.73 5.93
N ARG A 195 -13.81 -15.26 7.07
CA ARG A 195 -14.10 -14.47 8.25
C ARG A 195 -12.80 -14.05 8.94
N GLY A 196 -12.66 -12.79 9.29
CA GLY A 196 -11.60 -12.30 10.14
C GLY A 196 -11.59 -13.01 11.50
N TRP A 197 -10.44 -13.15 12.11
CA TRP A 197 -10.28 -13.91 13.36
C TRP A 197 -11.09 -13.34 14.53
N ASP A 198 -11.38 -12.05 14.53
CA ASP A 198 -12.19 -11.35 15.53
C ASP A 198 -13.71 -11.42 15.24
N GLY A 199 -14.10 -11.99 14.11
CA GLY A 199 -15.50 -12.14 13.69
C GLY A 199 -16.17 -10.84 13.27
N THR A 200 -15.48 -9.71 13.19
CA THR A 200 -16.07 -8.39 12.92
C THR A 200 -16.08 -7.98 11.45
N HIS A 201 -15.32 -8.67 10.61
CA HIS A 201 -15.18 -8.39 9.18
C HIS A 201 -14.98 -9.66 8.37
N ASP A 202 -15.25 -9.58 7.08
CA ASP A 202 -14.85 -10.55 6.07
C ASP A 202 -13.61 -10.05 5.34
N LEU A 203 -12.80 -10.96 4.82
CA LEU A 203 -11.58 -10.63 4.10
C LEU A 203 -11.39 -11.51 2.85
N LEU A 204 -10.76 -10.93 1.82
CA LEU A 204 -10.32 -11.62 0.62
C LEU A 204 -8.91 -11.18 0.27
N THR A 205 -8.00 -12.14 0.21
CA THR A 205 -6.63 -11.93 -0.26
C THR A 205 -6.53 -12.18 -1.76
N PHE A 206 -5.84 -11.29 -2.48
CA PHE A 206 -5.55 -11.43 -3.90
C PHE A 206 -4.16 -10.90 -4.25
N TRP A 207 -3.67 -11.25 -5.44
CA TRP A 207 -2.37 -10.82 -5.94
C TRP A 207 -2.51 -10.02 -7.23
N LEU A 208 -1.68 -8.98 -7.37
CA LEU A 208 -1.39 -8.29 -8.60
C LEU A 208 0.11 -8.50 -8.89
N GLY A 209 0.42 -9.50 -9.72
CA GLY A 209 1.79 -10.00 -9.84
C GLY A 209 2.31 -10.54 -8.51
N ASP A 210 3.41 -9.99 -8.02
CA ASP A 210 4.00 -10.38 -6.73
C ASP A 210 3.46 -9.55 -5.55
N PHE A 211 2.64 -8.54 -5.83
CA PHE A 211 2.08 -7.65 -4.82
C PHE A 211 0.80 -8.24 -4.23
N LYS A 212 0.81 -8.50 -2.92
CA LYS A 212 -0.32 -9.05 -2.18
C LYS A 212 -1.20 -7.94 -1.63
N MET A 213 -2.49 -8.05 -1.87
CA MET A 213 -3.51 -7.14 -1.35
C MET A 213 -4.57 -7.90 -0.57
N GLU A 214 -5.22 -7.21 0.36
CA GLU A 214 -6.36 -7.72 1.09
C GLU A 214 -7.55 -6.76 1.01
N LEU A 215 -8.72 -7.26 0.68
CA LEU A 215 -9.98 -6.52 0.87
C LEU A 215 -10.54 -6.90 2.23
N VAL A 216 -10.96 -5.92 3.01
CA VAL A 216 -11.65 -6.12 4.28
C VAL A 216 -13.00 -5.42 4.25
N ALA A 217 -14.09 -6.15 4.50
CA ALA A 217 -15.44 -5.62 4.52
C ALA A 217 -16.09 -5.82 5.89
N PRO A 218 -16.81 -4.82 6.44
CA PRO A 218 -17.43 -4.93 7.74
C PRO A 218 -18.61 -5.90 7.72
N ILE A 219 -18.78 -6.66 8.80
CA ILE A 219 -20.00 -7.44 9.05
C ILE A 219 -21.03 -6.58 9.76
N SER A 220 -20.57 -5.63 10.58
CA SER A 220 -21.42 -4.64 11.22
C SER A 220 -20.79 -3.25 11.19
N ALA A 221 -21.62 -2.21 11.27
CA ALA A 221 -21.16 -0.82 11.33
C ALA A 221 -20.35 -0.52 12.61
N ASP A 222 -20.61 -1.24 13.69
CA ASP A 222 -19.98 -1.00 15.00
C ASP A 222 -18.56 -1.55 15.12
N GLY A 223 -18.14 -2.44 14.21
CA GLY A 223 -16.79 -3.00 14.15
C GLY A 223 -15.75 -1.97 13.69
N PRO A 224 -14.44 -2.26 13.87
CA PRO A 224 -13.36 -1.34 13.46
C PRO A 224 -13.42 -0.96 11.98
N ILE A 225 -13.66 -1.94 11.09
CA ILE A 225 -13.76 -1.70 9.64
C ILE A 225 -15.03 -0.91 9.30
N GLY A 226 -16.16 -1.19 9.95
CA GLY A 226 -17.40 -0.43 9.77
C GLY A 226 -17.23 1.05 10.13
N LYS A 227 -16.66 1.33 11.29
CA LYS A 227 -16.35 2.69 11.73
C LYS A 227 -15.36 3.41 10.81
N PHE A 228 -14.39 2.68 10.25
CA PHE A 228 -13.47 3.25 9.27
C PHE A 228 -14.22 3.65 8.00
N VAL A 229 -14.98 2.73 7.40
CA VAL A 229 -15.73 2.96 6.16
C VAL A 229 -16.77 4.06 6.32
N GLU A 230 -17.44 4.15 7.47
CA GLU A 230 -18.38 5.22 7.78
C GLU A 230 -17.71 6.60 7.82
N ARG A 231 -16.55 6.72 8.49
CA ARG A 231 -15.88 8.00 8.71
C ARG A 231 -15.04 8.46 7.52
N ARG A 232 -14.37 7.53 6.82
CA ARG A 232 -13.38 7.84 5.78
C ARG A 232 -13.81 7.41 4.38
N GLY A 233 -14.88 6.61 4.26
CA GLY A 233 -15.23 5.93 3.02
C GLY A 233 -14.36 4.70 2.78
N GLU A 234 -14.51 4.11 1.60
CA GLU A 234 -13.63 3.04 1.14
C GLU A 234 -12.22 3.58 0.86
N GLY A 235 -11.21 2.71 0.96
CA GLY A 235 -9.83 3.07 0.67
C GLY A 235 -8.81 2.25 1.46
N PHE A 236 -7.55 2.60 1.32
CA PHE A 236 -6.46 1.96 2.05
C PHE A 236 -6.68 1.99 3.56
N HIS A 237 -6.48 0.85 4.21
CA HIS A 237 -6.71 0.67 5.63
C HIS A 237 -5.44 0.46 6.44
N HIS A 238 -4.63 -0.55 6.08
CA HIS A 238 -3.39 -0.85 6.81
C HIS A 238 -2.31 -1.48 5.93
N ILE A 239 -1.09 -1.46 6.44
CA ILE A 239 0.03 -2.26 5.95
C ILE A 239 0.25 -3.36 6.98
N ALA A 240 0.24 -4.62 6.54
CA ALA A 240 0.59 -5.76 7.37
C ALA A 240 2.05 -6.16 7.16
N ILE A 241 2.75 -6.34 8.26
CA ILE A 241 4.16 -6.71 8.31
C ILE A 241 4.31 -7.94 9.20
N ASP A 242 4.78 -9.03 8.62
CA ASP A 242 5.15 -10.21 9.39
C ASP A 242 6.44 -9.92 10.16
N VAL A 243 6.50 -10.41 11.39
CA VAL A 243 7.69 -10.37 12.23
C VAL A 243 7.94 -11.75 12.85
N ASP A 244 9.21 -12.10 13.04
CA ASP A 244 9.55 -13.36 13.71
C ASP A 244 9.40 -13.30 15.23
N ARG A 245 9.43 -12.09 15.81
CA ARG A 245 9.29 -11.85 17.25
C ARG A 245 8.56 -10.54 17.53
N LEU A 246 7.29 -10.62 17.86
CA LEU A 246 6.47 -9.42 18.13
C LEU A 246 6.74 -8.80 19.50
N ALA A 247 6.96 -9.61 20.52
CA ALA A 247 7.09 -9.13 21.90
C ALA A 247 8.22 -8.10 22.12
N PRO A 248 9.47 -8.31 21.62
CA PRO A 248 10.52 -7.30 21.79
C PRO A 248 10.24 -6.01 21.00
N LEU A 249 9.59 -6.10 19.84
CA LEU A 249 9.18 -4.93 19.07
C LEU A 249 8.13 -4.11 19.83
N VAL A 250 7.09 -4.76 20.35
CA VAL A 250 6.04 -4.11 21.15
C VAL A 250 6.62 -3.45 22.41
N ALA A 251 7.49 -4.16 23.13
CA ALA A 251 8.12 -3.62 24.34
C ALA A 251 8.93 -2.33 24.05
N ARG A 252 9.65 -2.30 22.91
CA ARG A 252 10.39 -1.10 22.48
C ARG A 252 9.47 0.05 22.10
N LEU A 253 8.42 -0.24 21.32
CA LEU A 253 7.43 0.77 20.92
C LEU A 253 6.78 1.41 22.15
N GLU A 254 6.33 0.60 23.12
CA GLU A 254 5.68 1.08 24.35
C GLU A 254 6.65 1.85 25.26
N ALA A 255 7.91 1.42 25.36
CA ALA A 255 8.95 2.13 26.11
C ALA A 255 9.24 3.52 25.54
N ASP A 256 9.11 3.69 24.25
CA ASP A 256 9.23 4.97 23.53
C ASP A 256 7.94 5.81 23.52
N GLY A 257 6.87 5.34 24.19
CA GLY A 257 5.58 6.03 24.28
C GLY A 257 4.71 5.91 23.00
N VAL A 258 5.05 5.03 22.06
CA VAL A 258 4.24 4.77 20.85
C VAL A 258 3.00 3.96 21.23
N ARG A 259 1.83 4.39 20.76
CA ARG A 259 0.56 3.73 21.09
C ARG A 259 0.40 2.42 20.31
N VAL A 260 0.59 1.31 21.01
CA VAL A 260 0.33 -0.04 20.51
C VAL A 260 -1.11 -0.43 20.87
N VAL A 261 -1.92 -0.76 19.85
CA VAL A 261 -3.35 -1.09 20.01
C VAL A 261 -3.66 -2.45 19.38
N GLY A 262 -4.82 -3.02 19.71
CA GLY A 262 -5.30 -4.26 19.10
C GLY A 262 -4.38 -5.46 19.33
N LYS A 263 -3.65 -5.51 20.46
CA LYS A 263 -2.85 -6.68 20.84
C LYS A 263 -3.75 -7.88 21.04
N ALA A 264 -3.47 -8.98 20.34
CA ALA A 264 -4.24 -10.21 20.44
C ALA A 264 -3.42 -11.45 20.08
N ASP A 265 -3.86 -12.59 20.62
CA ASP A 265 -3.36 -13.91 20.28
C ASP A 265 -4.51 -14.70 19.57
N PRO A 266 -4.70 -14.51 18.24
CA PRO A 266 -5.86 -15.07 17.51
C PRO A 266 -5.99 -16.58 17.56
N LYS A 267 -4.86 -17.27 17.65
CA LYS A 267 -4.78 -18.73 17.83
C LYS A 267 -3.37 -19.10 18.35
N PRO A 268 -3.16 -20.30 18.89
CA PRO A 268 -1.85 -20.72 19.40
C PRO A 268 -0.71 -20.47 18.42
N GLY A 269 0.34 -19.78 18.88
CA GLY A 269 1.51 -19.43 18.08
C GLY A 269 1.35 -18.22 17.15
N TYR A 270 0.18 -17.59 17.12
CA TYR A 270 -0.07 -16.37 16.34
C TYR A 270 -0.31 -15.18 17.26
N ARG A 271 0.32 -14.07 16.94
CA ARG A 271 0.17 -12.80 17.67
C ARG A 271 0.01 -11.65 16.71
N THR A 272 -0.74 -10.64 17.11
CA THR A 272 -0.87 -9.40 16.33
C THR A 272 -0.89 -8.19 17.24
N ALA A 273 -0.39 -7.08 16.72
CA ALA A 273 -0.49 -5.77 17.32
C ALA A 273 -0.45 -4.70 16.22
N PHE A 274 -0.99 -3.53 16.52
CA PHE A 274 -0.99 -2.40 15.59
C PHE A 274 -0.34 -1.18 16.22
N ILE A 275 0.34 -0.35 15.42
CA ILE A 275 0.66 1.01 15.83
C ILE A 275 -0.52 1.90 15.44
N HIS A 276 -0.99 2.70 16.40
CA HIS A 276 -2.09 3.64 16.17
C HIS A 276 -1.72 4.67 15.09
N PRO A 277 -2.59 4.94 14.09
CA PRO A 277 -2.27 5.80 12.95
C PRO A 277 -1.91 7.25 13.33
N GLY A 278 -2.29 7.71 14.52
CA GLY A 278 -1.86 9.01 15.02
C GLY A 278 -0.37 9.14 15.34
N ASP A 279 0.35 8.00 15.45
CA ASP A 279 1.79 7.98 15.72
C ASP A 279 2.61 7.60 14.47
N THR A 280 1.93 7.21 13.40
CA THR A 280 2.50 6.71 12.14
C THR A 280 2.06 7.52 10.92
N PHE A 281 1.83 8.82 11.10
CA PHE A 281 1.45 9.72 10.01
C PHE A 281 0.20 9.24 9.24
N GLY A 282 -0.81 8.75 9.98
CA GLY A 282 -2.07 8.31 9.42
C GLY A 282 -2.11 6.89 8.86
N ILE A 283 -1.00 6.14 8.97
CA ILE A 283 -0.92 4.74 8.52
C ILE A 283 -1.18 3.81 9.69
N LEU A 284 -2.14 2.92 9.57
CA LEU A 284 -2.29 1.80 10.50
C LEU A 284 -1.26 0.73 10.12
N LEU A 285 -0.23 0.54 10.95
CA LEU A 285 0.74 -0.53 10.76
C LEU A 285 0.33 -1.72 11.61
N GLN A 286 0.11 -2.86 10.97
CA GLN A 286 -0.13 -4.14 11.64
C GLN A 286 1.16 -4.94 11.68
N PHE A 287 1.49 -5.50 12.84
CA PHE A 287 2.51 -6.51 12.98
C PHE A 287 1.86 -7.86 13.27
N TRP A 288 2.36 -8.88 12.59
CA TRP A 288 1.86 -10.23 12.68
C TRP A 288 3.00 -11.20 12.94
N GLU A 289 2.95 -11.96 14.04
CA GLU A 289 3.86 -13.06 14.32
C GLU A 289 3.15 -14.37 14.04
N GLU A 290 3.77 -15.22 13.21
CA GLU A 290 3.29 -16.55 12.92
C GLU A 290 4.41 -17.59 13.04
N PRO A 291 4.11 -18.87 13.36
CA PRO A 291 5.11 -19.91 13.58
C PRO A 291 6.01 -20.16 12.36
N ASP A 292 5.48 -19.94 11.15
CA ASP A 292 6.16 -20.23 9.88
C ASP A 292 6.82 -19.00 9.27
N PHE A 293 7.23 -18.01 10.09
CA PHE A 293 7.92 -16.82 9.58
C PHE A 293 9.10 -17.20 8.69
N GLY A 294 9.19 -16.59 7.50
CA GLY A 294 10.24 -16.87 6.52
C GLY A 294 9.95 -18.02 5.57
N GLY A 295 8.79 -18.68 5.72
CA GLY A 295 8.25 -19.55 4.67
C GLY A 295 7.94 -18.77 3.38
N PRO A 296 7.79 -19.43 2.23
CA PRO A 296 7.39 -18.77 1.00
C PRO A 296 6.08 -17.98 1.24
N ARG A 297 5.99 -16.77 0.67
CA ARG A 297 4.70 -16.07 0.63
C ARG A 297 3.69 -17.05 0.06
N ARG A 298 2.69 -17.43 0.84
CA ARG A 298 1.66 -18.37 0.38
C ARG A 298 0.88 -17.71 -0.74
N ARG A 299 1.10 -18.18 -1.96
CA ARG A 299 0.26 -17.89 -3.12
C ARG A 299 -0.99 -18.74 -3.08
#